data_4c399b935b2936b56e7f59f29efc3726
#
_entry.id   4c399b935b2936b56e7f59f29efc3726
#
_cell.length_a   1.000
_cell.length_b   1.000
_cell.length_c   1.000
_cell.angle_alpha   90.00
_cell.angle_beta   90.00
_cell.angle_gamma   90.00
#
_symmetry.space_group_name_H-M   'P 1'
#
loop_
_entity.id
_entity.type
_entity.pdbx_description
1 polymer ?
#
loop_
_entity_poly.entity_id
_entity_poly.type
_entity_poly.pdbx_seq_one_letter_code
_entity_poly.pdbx_strand_id
1 'polypeptide(L)'
;MKVDIRELGQFNHLASEGAEQAAKSLSTLAGIEMDVDVTDVSLVTETVLAETFADRSFVGVELGLQGGLEGETVLALERERALILQELLLDATDTDYSSKGSTLAKSSVTELGNIMIGGFIDGWANHLDTAINMTPPRYTEANGPRILPDQAIEAAKNHGVFLFESKLTGMDVDLDFSLYMLPEYRQFVQLLSGNDQGNQIPVNRLSTFEELAKEGAGNAADQIGMMTGLDTNVDVSRLRFVPLSGVPKQVGNDQFVGVVFELTGLPSGYLVVLFDEASATTIANAMLPGDSSEDEIGSMTEGAIKELGNIMTSGFIDGWANVLQTSIEHSPPNFVHDMGESIMSPVVGKLGQQQDYAFVI
;
A
#
# COMPACT_ATOMS: atom_id res chain seq x y z
N MET A 1 16.22 -0.54 -17.92
CA MET A 1 16.39 -1.63 -16.95
C MET A 1 15.10 -2.42 -16.92
N LYS A 2 15.15 -3.70 -16.61
CA LYS A 2 13.99 -4.58 -16.57
C LYS A 2 13.95 -5.30 -15.23
N VAL A 3 12.76 -5.58 -14.74
CA VAL A 3 12.47 -6.27 -13.49
C VAL A 3 11.75 -7.56 -13.79
N ASP A 4 12.19 -8.66 -13.19
CA ASP A 4 11.49 -9.93 -13.21
C ASP A 4 10.40 -9.93 -12.13
N ILE A 5 9.15 -10.21 -12.53
CA ILE A 5 8.00 -10.19 -11.62
C ILE A 5 8.09 -11.31 -10.58
N ARG A 6 8.68 -12.46 -10.92
CA ARG A 6 8.82 -13.57 -9.98
C ARG A 6 9.83 -13.24 -8.89
N GLU A 7 10.96 -12.63 -9.27
CA GLU A 7 11.94 -12.13 -8.31
C GLU A 7 11.32 -11.07 -7.40
N LEU A 8 10.54 -10.13 -7.97
CA LEU A 8 9.83 -9.13 -7.18
C LEU A 8 8.84 -9.78 -6.18
N GLY A 9 8.17 -10.86 -6.60
CA GLY A 9 7.30 -11.66 -5.74
C GLY A 9 8.05 -12.33 -4.59
N GLN A 10 9.23 -12.89 -4.85
CA GLN A 10 10.08 -13.48 -3.81
C GLN A 10 10.53 -12.42 -2.79
N PHE A 11 10.94 -11.25 -3.24
CA PHE A 11 11.32 -10.15 -2.36
C PHE A 11 10.13 -9.62 -1.53
N ASN A 12 8.93 -9.56 -2.11
CA ASN A 12 7.72 -9.23 -1.35
C ASN A 12 7.44 -10.27 -0.25
N HIS A 13 7.57 -11.55 -0.57
CA HIS A 13 7.39 -12.63 0.40
C HIS A 13 8.42 -12.53 1.55
N LEU A 14 9.68 -12.24 1.22
CA LEU A 14 10.72 -12.02 2.23
C LEU A 14 10.43 -10.83 3.14
N ALA A 15 9.90 -9.74 2.57
CA ALA A 15 9.49 -8.59 3.36
C ALA A 15 8.34 -8.95 4.32
N SER A 16 7.38 -9.78 3.87
CA SER A 16 6.31 -10.28 4.72
C SER A 16 6.83 -11.16 5.87
N GLU A 17 7.70 -12.15 5.58
CA GLU A 17 8.32 -12.99 6.61
C GLU A 17 9.16 -12.17 7.60
N GLY A 18 9.89 -11.17 7.10
CA GLY A 18 10.65 -10.24 7.92
C GLY A 18 9.75 -9.41 8.84
N ALA A 19 8.61 -8.93 8.34
CA ALA A 19 7.64 -8.19 9.14
C ALA A 19 7.01 -9.05 10.24
N GLU A 20 6.70 -10.31 9.96
CA GLU A 20 6.24 -11.28 10.97
C GLU A 20 7.30 -11.51 12.05
N GLN A 21 8.57 -11.59 11.68
CA GLN A 21 9.66 -11.71 12.65
C GLN A 21 9.83 -10.44 13.48
N ALA A 22 9.67 -9.25 12.89
CA ALA A 22 9.65 -7.98 13.62
C ALA A 22 8.49 -7.91 14.63
N ALA A 23 7.29 -8.30 14.22
CA ALA A 23 6.11 -8.38 15.09
C ALA A 23 6.34 -9.32 16.28
N LYS A 24 6.92 -10.49 16.03
CA LYS A 24 7.27 -11.46 17.09
C LYS A 24 8.32 -10.92 18.06
N SER A 25 9.28 -10.12 17.56
CA SER A 25 10.27 -9.46 18.40
C SER A 25 9.62 -8.47 19.35
N LEU A 26 8.67 -7.66 18.86
CA LEU A 26 7.91 -6.73 19.69
C LEU A 26 7.07 -7.47 20.75
N SER A 27 6.37 -8.53 20.36
CA SER A 27 5.60 -9.36 21.30
C SER A 27 6.49 -9.93 22.43
N THR A 28 7.68 -10.39 22.08
CA THR A 28 8.62 -10.95 23.05
C THR A 28 9.18 -9.89 24.02
N LEU A 29 9.47 -8.68 23.54
CA LEU A 29 10.12 -7.62 24.31
C LEU A 29 9.15 -6.78 25.14
N ALA A 30 8.01 -6.44 24.56
CA ALA A 30 7.03 -5.52 25.13
C ALA A 30 5.70 -6.18 25.51
N GLY A 31 5.51 -7.47 25.20
CA GLY A 31 4.26 -8.16 25.44
C GLY A 31 3.11 -7.66 24.56
N ILE A 32 3.39 -6.97 23.46
CA ILE A 32 2.40 -6.40 22.54
C ILE A 32 2.25 -7.35 21.37
N GLU A 33 1.08 -7.93 21.20
CA GLU A 33 0.77 -8.76 20.03
C GLU A 33 0.42 -7.88 18.83
N MET A 34 1.09 -8.14 17.70
CA MET A 34 0.92 -7.40 16.46
C MET A 34 0.51 -8.34 15.33
N ASP A 35 -0.38 -7.88 14.48
CA ASP A 35 -0.66 -8.51 13.18
C ASP A 35 0.06 -7.74 12.06
N VAL A 36 0.49 -8.47 11.02
CA VAL A 36 1.04 -7.88 9.80
C VAL A 36 -0.11 -7.75 8.81
N ASP A 37 -0.62 -6.53 8.66
CA ASP A 37 -1.79 -6.29 7.82
C ASP A 37 -1.46 -6.46 6.34
N VAL A 38 -0.46 -5.73 5.87
CA VAL A 38 -0.09 -5.65 4.46
C VAL A 38 1.43 -5.54 4.34
N THR A 39 1.98 -6.30 3.41
CA THR A 39 3.33 -6.07 2.89
C THR A 39 3.21 -5.84 1.39
N ASP A 40 3.67 -4.70 0.92
CA ASP A 40 3.67 -4.35 -0.49
C ASP A 40 5.01 -3.80 -0.98
N VAL A 41 5.20 -3.86 -2.29
CA VAL A 41 6.33 -3.25 -2.98
C VAL A 41 5.81 -2.27 -3.99
N SER A 42 6.32 -1.06 -3.97
CA SER A 42 5.97 -0.02 -4.93
C SER A 42 7.22 0.66 -5.48
N LEU A 43 7.14 1.17 -6.71
CA LEU A 43 8.11 2.10 -7.26
C LEU A 43 7.54 3.51 -7.07
N VAL A 44 8.12 4.29 -6.16
CA VAL A 44 7.57 5.59 -5.79
C VAL A 44 8.41 6.74 -6.30
N THR A 45 7.74 7.80 -6.76
CA THR A 45 8.33 9.07 -7.17
C THR A 45 8.25 10.10 -6.04
N GLU A 46 8.91 11.27 -6.20
CA GLU A 46 8.83 12.36 -5.23
C GLU A 46 7.38 12.78 -4.95
N THR A 47 6.57 12.88 -5.99
CA THR A 47 5.16 13.29 -5.86
C THR A 47 4.37 12.30 -5.01
N VAL A 48 4.54 11.01 -5.27
CA VAL A 48 3.86 9.94 -4.50
C VAL A 48 4.31 9.93 -3.04
N LEU A 49 5.61 10.12 -2.78
CA LEU A 49 6.10 10.24 -1.41
C LEU A 49 5.51 11.47 -0.71
N ALA A 50 5.41 12.61 -1.39
CA ALA A 50 4.82 13.81 -0.84
C ALA A 50 3.34 13.59 -0.47
N GLU A 51 2.57 12.97 -1.33
CA GLU A 51 1.15 12.64 -1.11
C GLU A 51 0.98 11.59 0.01
N THR A 52 1.76 10.50 -0.02
CA THR A 52 1.66 9.40 0.95
C THR A 52 1.93 9.86 2.38
N PHE A 53 2.87 10.77 2.59
CA PHE A 53 3.30 11.22 3.91
C PHE A 53 2.80 12.63 4.28
N ALA A 54 1.94 13.25 3.45
CA ALA A 54 1.45 14.62 3.64
C ALA A 54 0.80 14.81 5.03
N ASP A 55 1.03 16.00 5.59
CA ASP A 55 0.37 16.52 6.81
C ASP A 55 0.47 15.63 8.07
N ARG A 56 1.35 14.63 8.06
CA ARG A 56 1.58 13.74 9.20
C ARG A 56 2.93 14.00 9.86
N SER A 57 2.97 13.83 11.18
CA SER A 57 4.20 13.94 11.99
C SER A 57 4.59 12.55 12.47
N PHE A 58 5.86 12.21 12.29
CA PHE A 58 6.38 10.87 12.58
C PHE A 58 7.51 10.88 13.59
N VAL A 59 7.62 9.76 14.28
CA VAL A 59 8.81 9.31 15.01
C VAL A 59 9.32 8.07 14.30
N GLY A 60 10.63 7.97 14.10
CA GLY A 60 11.23 6.83 13.42
C GLY A 60 12.56 6.39 13.99
N VAL A 61 12.92 5.16 13.65
CA VAL A 61 14.25 4.59 13.85
C VAL A 61 14.77 4.15 12.48
N GLU A 62 15.91 4.71 12.12
CA GLU A 62 16.52 4.51 10.80
C GLU A 62 17.84 3.76 10.93
N LEU A 63 18.08 2.80 10.04
CA LEU A 63 19.33 2.06 9.90
C LEU A 63 19.68 1.96 8.42
N GLY A 64 20.97 2.20 8.10
CA GLY A 64 21.52 1.91 6.78
C GLY A 64 21.91 0.45 6.64
N LEU A 65 21.79 -0.08 5.42
CA LEU A 65 22.15 -1.43 5.03
C LEU A 65 23.41 -1.41 4.15
N GLN A 66 24.31 -2.37 4.37
CA GLN A 66 25.57 -2.49 3.64
C GLN A 66 25.91 -3.95 3.38
N GLY A 67 26.54 -4.23 2.23
CA GLY A 67 26.98 -5.58 1.87
C GLY A 67 26.13 -6.21 0.79
N GLY A 68 25.57 -7.38 1.02
CA GLY A 68 24.79 -8.10 0.00
C GLY A 68 23.50 -7.42 -0.43
N LEU A 69 22.97 -6.55 0.43
CA LEU A 69 21.89 -5.61 0.10
C LEU A 69 22.29 -4.24 0.66
N GLU A 70 22.34 -3.24 -0.19
CA GLU A 70 22.57 -1.86 0.18
C GLU A 70 21.24 -1.09 0.17
N GLY A 71 21.12 -0.10 1.05
CA GLY A 71 19.91 0.71 1.16
C GLY A 71 19.68 1.18 2.58
N GLU A 72 18.43 1.44 2.90
CA GLU A 72 18.02 2.01 4.18
C GLU A 72 16.71 1.40 4.65
N THR A 73 16.56 1.29 5.98
CA THR A 73 15.32 0.85 6.61
C THR A 73 14.86 1.87 7.62
N VAL A 74 13.56 2.03 7.75
CA VAL A 74 12.95 2.94 8.71
C VAL A 74 11.75 2.25 9.35
N LEU A 75 11.76 2.16 10.67
CA LEU A 75 10.56 1.92 11.45
C LEU A 75 9.91 3.29 11.72
N ALA A 76 8.70 3.52 11.26
CA ALA A 76 8.02 4.79 11.41
C ALA A 76 6.65 4.64 12.09
N LEU A 77 6.39 5.52 13.05
CA LEU A 77 5.12 5.64 13.76
C LEU A 77 4.62 7.07 13.63
N GLU A 78 3.32 7.27 13.50
CA GLU A 78 2.76 8.59 13.73
C GLU A 78 3.02 9.02 15.18
N ARG A 79 3.20 10.32 15.37
CA ARG A 79 3.67 10.86 16.66
C ARG A 79 2.77 10.45 17.83
N GLU A 80 1.47 10.37 17.61
CA GLU A 80 0.51 9.94 18.64
C GLU A 80 0.73 8.48 19.03
N ARG A 81 0.94 7.60 18.06
CA ARG A 81 1.23 6.18 18.27
C ARG A 81 2.59 5.97 18.96
N ALA A 82 3.58 6.79 18.60
CA ALA A 82 4.88 6.76 19.25
C ALA A 82 4.82 7.10 20.74
N LEU A 83 3.92 7.98 21.17
CA LEU A 83 3.69 8.29 22.58
C LEU A 83 3.10 7.07 23.32
N ILE A 84 2.12 6.40 22.74
CA ILE A 84 1.54 5.17 23.31
C ILE A 84 2.61 4.10 23.47
N LEU A 85 3.43 3.88 22.42
CA LEU A 85 4.53 2.92 22.50
C LEU A 85 5.55 3.27 23.60
N GLN A 86 5.89 4.56 23.72
CA GLN A 86 6.82 5.02 24.75
C GLN A 86 6.29 4.74 26.16
N GLU A 87 5.00 4.99 26.41
CA GLU A 87 4.35 4.69 27.70
C GLU A 87 4.39 3.19 27.99
N LEU A 88 4.01 2.34 27.04
CA LEU A 88 4.05 0.89 27.19
C LEU A 88 5.46 0.35 27.50
N LEU A 89 6.49 0.88 26.81
CA LEU A 89 7.88 0.47 27.05
C LEU A 89 8.42 0.94 28.41
N LEU A 90 7.98 2.09 28.91
CA LEU A 90 8.37 2.61 30.21
C LEU A 90 7.67 1.86 31.35
N ASP A 91 6.39 1.53 31.21
CA ASP A 91 5.64 0.74 32.20
C ASP A 91 6.23 -0.66 32.34
N ALA A 92 6.71 -1.27 31.25
CA ALA A 92 7.39 -2.55 31.29
C ALA A 92 8.72 -2.53 32.05
N THR A 93 9.33 -1.34 32.26
CA THR A 93 10.65 -1.20 32.93
C THR A 93 10.59 -0.78 34.40
N ASP A 94 9.40 -0.56 34.99
CA ASP A 94 9.18 -0.17 36.38
C ASP A 94 9.99 1.10 36.79
N THR A 95 10.13 2.06 35.89
CA THR A 95 11.02 3.23 36.03
C THR A 95 10.25 4.51 36.35
N ASP A 96 10.67 5.21 37.39
CA ASP A 96 10.05 6.44 37.94
C ASP A 96 10.17 7.64 36.95
N TYR A 97 9.06 8.29 36.64
CA TYR A 97 8.83 9.29 35.60
C TYR A 97 9.53 10.66 35.80
N SER A 98 10.49 10.82 36.66
CA SER A 98 11.12 12.13 36.94
C SER A 98 12.27 12.47 35.96
N SER A 99 12.14 13.58 35.23
CA SER A 99 13.15 14.38 34.48
C SER A 99 14.10 13.68 33.48
N LYS A 100 14.24 12.35 33.47
CA LYS A 100 14.97 11.56 32.48
C LYS A 100 14.06 10.81 31.50
N GLY A 101 12.75 10.92 31.67
CA GLY A 101 11.76 10.15 30.93
C GLY A 101 11.87 10.27 29.40
N SER A 102 12.06 11.45 28.86
CA SER A 102 12.10 11.65 27.40
C SER A 102 13.34 11.02 26.73
N THR A 103 14.50 11.06 27.39
CA THR A 103 15.73 10.45 26.85
C THR A 103 15.65 8.92 26.94
N LEU A 104 15.12 8.39 28.03
CA LEU A 104 14.94 6.96 28.22
C LEU A 104 13.91 6.41 27.22
N ALA A 105 12.78 7.08 27.06
CA ALA A 105 11.76 6.74 26.08
C ALA A 105 12.31 6.68 24.65
N LYS A 106 13.08 7.69 24.24
CA LYS A 106 13.76 7.69 22.93
C LYS A 106 14.73 6.52 22.78
N SER A 107 15.52 6.23 23.83
CA SER A 107 16.45 5.10 23.81
C SER A 107 15.72 3.76 23.71
N SER A 108 14.60 3.58 24.42
CA SER A 108 13.79 2.36 24.38
C SER A 108 13.17 2.14 22.98
N VAL A 109 12.62 3.19 22.35
CA VAL A 109 12.11 3.12 20.98
C VAL A 109 13.23 2.81 20.00
N THR A 110 14.41 3.41 20.18
CA THR A 110 15.58 3.18 19.32
C THR A 110 16.04 1.72 19.39
N GLU A 111 16.14 1.16 20.60
CA GLU A 111 16.55 -0.21 20.80
C GLU A 111 15.50 -1.20 20.25
N LEU A 112 14.21 -0.93 20.49
CA LEU A 112 13.14 -1.70 19.91
C LEU A 112 13.22 -1.71 18.37
N GLY A 113 13.36 -0.53 17.76
CA GLY A 113 13.50 -0.41 16.32
C GLY A 113 14.71 -1.18 15.78
N ASN A 114 15.84 -1.12 16.48
CA ASN A 114 17.03 -1.87 16.13
C ASN A 114 16.78 -3.39 16.12
N ILE A 115 16.10 -3.91 17.12
CA ILE A 115 15.79 -5.34 17.24
C ILE A 115 14.78 -5.77 16.19
N MET A 116 13.73 -4.98 15.95
CA MET A 116 12.70 -5.27 14.96
C MET A 116 13.27 -5.26 13.53
N ILE A 117 14.03 -4.22 13.19
CA ILE A 117 14.68 -4.13 11.89
C ILE A 117 15.71 -5.24 11.71
N GLY A 118 16.45 -5.61 12.79
CA GLY A 118 17.37 -6.74 12.78
C GLY A 118 16.68 -8.04 12.39
N GLY A 119 15.56 -8.36 13.04
CA GLY A 119 14.76 -9.54 12.70
C GLY A 119 14.22 -9.51 11.26
N PHE A 120 13.79 -8.33 10.80
CA PHE A 120 13.34 -8.13 9.42
C PHE A 120 14.46 -8.42 8.40
N ILE A 121 15.65 -7.92 8.62
CA ILE A 121 16.79 -8.04 7.70
C ILE A 121 17.43 -9.43 7.74
N ASP A 122 17.39 -10.14 8.86
CA ASP A 122 17.93 -11.50 8.99
C ASP A 122 17.29 -12.48 7.98
N GLY A 123 15.99 -12.34 7.71
CA GLY A 123 15.29 -13.10 6.66
C GLY A 123 15.89 -12.86 5.28
N TRP A 124 16.16 -11.60 4.95
CA TRP A 124 16.76 -11.20 3.67
C TRP A 124 18.18 -11.72 3.52
N ALA A 125 19.01 -11.59 4.55
CA ALA A 125 20.39 -12.08 4.56
C ALA A 125 20.46 -13.60 4.31
N ASN A 126 19.58 -14.35 4.95
CA ASN A 126 19.50 -15.81 4.77
C ASN A 126 19.06 -16.20 3.37
N HIS A 127 18.08 -15.52 2.79
CA HIS A 127 17.61 -15.83 1.43
C HIS A 127 18.64 -15.48 0.36
N LEU A 128 19.28 -14.34 0.49
CA LEU A 128 20.32 -13.89 -0.46
C LEU A 128 21.66 -14.63 -0.27
N ASP A 129 21.74 -15.52 0.73
CA ASP A 129 22.98 -16.22 1.12
C ASP A 129 24.17 -15.25 1.24
N THR A 130 23.94 -14.13 1.91
CA THR A 130 24.92 -13.05 2.04
C THR A 130 24.84 -12.37 3.40
N ALA A 131 25.92 -11.68 3.77
CA ALA A 131 25.91 -10.84 4.96
C ALA A 131 25.37 -9.45 4.64
N ILE A 132 24.36 -9.03 5.39
CA ILE A 132 23.84 -7.66 5.38
C ILE A 132 24.21 -7.04 6.72
N ASN A 133 25.02 -5.99 6.69
CA ASN A 133 25.44 -5.26 7.88
C ASN A 133 24.56 -4.03 8.07
N MET A 134 24.17 -3.75 9.31
CA MET A 134 23.40 -2.56 9.65
C MET A 134 24.27 -1.50 10.32
N THR A 135 24.00 -0.25 10.01
CA THR A 135 24.59 0.88 10.76
C THR A 135 23.95 0.98 12.16
N PRO A 136 24.57 1.70 13.12
CA PRO A 136 23.89 1.99 14.37
C PRO A 136 22.55 2.69 14.16
N PRO A 137 21.51 2.36 14.95
CA PRO A 137 20.18 2.96 14.82
C PRO A 137 20.19 4.45 15.12
N ARG A 138 19.44 5.22 14.34
CA ARG A 138 19.27 6.66 14.51
C ARG A 138 17.80 6.99 14.76
N TYR A 139 17.53 7.59 15.94
CA TYR A 139 16.21 8.13 16.24
C TYR A 139 15.96 9.40 15.46
N THR A 140 14.79 9.55 14.84
CA THR A 140 14.41 10.74 14.07
C THR A 140 12.97 11.16 14.41
N GLU A 141 12.73 12.47 14.33
CA GLU A 141 11.38 13.05 14.37
C GLU A 141 11.25 13.94 13.14
N ALA A 142 10.23 13.72 12.33
CA ALA A 142 10.07 14.45 11.08
C ALA A 142 8.60 14.64 10.69
N ASN A 143 8.35 15.61 9.82
CA ASN A 143 7.04 15.86 9.23
C ASN A 143 7.06 15.45 7.76
N GLY A 144 6.01 14.77 7.33
CA GLY A 144 5.86 14.34 5.94
C GLY A 144 6.95 13.38 5.49
N PRO A 145 7.35 13.42 4.22
CA PRO A 145 8.31 12.50 3.62
C PRO A 145 9.71 12.52 4.26
N ARG A 146 10.03 13.55 5.05
CA ARG A 146 11.33 13.66 5.75
C ARG A 146 11.56 12.59 6.81
N ILE A 147 10.57 11.76 7.10
CA ILE A 147 10.76 10.56 7.89
C ILE A 147 11.61 9.51 7.17
N LEU A 148 11.60 9.53 5.84
CA LEU A 148 12.43 8.69 5.00
C LEU A 148 13.83 9.34 4.84
N PRO A 149 14.88 8.52 4.63
CA PRO A 149 16.23 9.00 4.44
C PRO A 149 16.39 9.96 3.25
N ASP A 150 17.27 10.95 3.39
CA ASP A 150 17.52 11.95 2.34
C ASP A 150 17.93 11.32 1.00
N GLN A 151 18.68 10.22 1.04
CA GLN A 151 19.13 9.51 -0.17
C GLN A 151 17.95 8.88 -0.92
N ALA A 152 16.97 8.33 -0.22
CA ALA A 152 15.77 7.78 -0.80
C ALA A 152 14.90 8.88 -1.44
N ILE A 153 14.75 10.02 -0.78
CA ILE A 153 14.04 11.19 -1.31
C ILE A 153 14.71 11.69 -2.58
N GLU A 154 16.04 11.77 -2.59
CA GLU A 154 16.80 12.21 -3.78
C GLU A 154 16.70 11.19 -4.94
N ALA A 155 16.72 9.89 -4.64
CA ALA A 155 16.51 8.85 -5.62
C ALA A 155 15.10 8.93 -6.24
N ALA A 156 14.08 9.17 -5.42
CA ALA A 156 12.69 9.33 -5.87
C ALA A 156 12.51 10.51 -6.85
N LYS A 157 13.27 11.61 -6.68
CA LYS A 157 13.30 12.75 -7.61
C LYS A 157 13.88 12.39 -8.98
N ASN A 158 14.91 11.54 -9.00
CA ASN A 158 15.71 11.32 -10.19
C ASN A 158 15.20 10.15 -11.05
N HIS A 159 14.75 9.07 -10.45
CA HIS A 159 14.41 7.83 -11.17
C HIS A 159 13.37 6.94 -10.48
N GLY A 160 12.79 7.42 -9.38
CA GLY A 160 11.97 6.59 -8.50
C GLY A 160 12.82 5.71 -7.56
N VAL A 161 12.20 5.22 -6.51
CA VAL A 161 12.78 4.31 -5.53
C VAL A 161 11.83 3.15 -5.25
N PHE A 162 12.36 1.93 -5.12
CA PHE A 162 11.58 0.82 -4.63
C PHE A 162 11.34 0.98 -3.13
N LEU A 163 10.09 0.95 -2.73
CA LEU A 163 9.65 1.04 -1.35
C LEU A 163 8.93 -0.24 -0.98
N PHE A 164 9.51 -1.00 -0.06
CA PHE A 164 8.82 -2.06 0.64
C PHE A 164 8.16 -1.46 1.88
N GLU A 165 6.88 -1.68 2.03
CA GLU A 165 6.13 -1.25 3.21
C GLU A 165 5.46 -2.46 3.84
N SER A 166 5.73 -2.68 5.13
CA SER A 166 5.01 -3.64 5.95
C SER A 166 4.29 -2.87 7.05
N LYS A 167 2.97 -2.90 7.04
CA LYS A 167 2.14 -2.29 8.07
C LYS A 167 1.86 -3.30 9.17
N LEU A 168 2.10 -2.91 10.42
CA LEU A 168 1.87 -3.70 11.60
C LEU A 168 0.85 -3.00 12.50
N THR A 169 -0.14 -3.74 12.97
CA THR A 169 -1.23 -3.21 13.80
C THR A 169 -1.35 -4.02 15.08
N GLY A 170 -1.50 -3.33 16.21
CA GLY A 170 -1.68 -3.95 17.52
C GLY A 170 -3.05 -4.64 17.62
N MET A 171 -3.07 -5.86 18.18
CA MET A 171 -4.31 -6.61 18.33
C MET A 171 -5.18 -6.09 19.46
N ASP A 172 -4.56 -5.70 20.59
CA ASP A 172 -5.26 -5.27 21.80
C ASP A 172 -4.95 -3.82 22.21
N VAL A 173 -4.13 -3.12 21.43
CA VAL A 173 -3.71 -1.75 21.68
C VAL A 173 -3.86 -0.90 20.43
N ASP A 174 -4.19 0.37 20.61
CA ASP A 174 -4.29 1.33 19.51
C ASP A 174 -2.88 1.77 19.07
N LEU A 175 -2.14 0.85 18.50
CA LEU A 175 -0.76 1.01 18.05
C LEU A 175 -0.61 0.46 16.64
N ASP A 176 -0.24 1.32 15.72
CA ASP A 176 0.14 0.95 14.37
C ASP A 176 1.46 1.61 13.97
N PHE A 177 2.22 0.94 13.15
CA PHE A 177 3.45 1.46 12.57
C PHE A 177 3.80 0.76 11.26
N SER A 178 4.63 1.43 10.48
CA SER A 178 5.12 0.89 9.22
C SER A 178 6.62 0.64 9.27
N LEU A 179 7.02 -0.49 8.75
CA LEU A 179 8.41 -0.81 8.48
C LEU A 179 8.66 -0.59 6.99
N TYR A 180 9.52 0.37 6.69
CA TYR A 180 9.93 0.71 5.34
C TYR A 180 11.34 0.16 5.06
N MET A 181 11.52 -0.45 3.89
CA MET A 181 12.84 -0.77 3.36
C MET A 181 12.96 -0.15 1.96
N LEU A 182 14.07 0.56 1.75
CA LEU A 182 14.39 1.29 0.54
C LEU A 182 15.76 0.80 0.04
N PRO A 183 15.79 -0.26 -0.78
CA PRO A 183 17.04 -0.78 -1.33
C PRO A 183 17.68 0.23 -2.29
N GLU A 184 19.01 0.21 -2.40
CA GLU A 184 19.71 0.99 -3.43
C GLU A 184 19.24 0.55 -4.81
N TYR A 185 18.76 1.51 -5.59
CA TYR A 185 18.04 1.26 -6.84
C TYR A 185 18.79 0.37 -7.83
N ARG A 186 20.09 0.67 -8.08
CA ARG A 186 20.86 -0.04 -9.10
C ARG A 186 21.19 -1.47 -8.69
N GLN A 187 21.58 -1.65 -7.43
CA GLN A 187 21.87 -2.98 -6.89
C GLN A 187 20.59 -3.81 -6.86
N PHE A 188 19.49 -3.25 -6.41
CA PHE A 188 18.22 -3.96 -6.34
C PHE A 188 17.69 -4.36 -7.71
N VAL A 189 17.76 -3.47 -8.71
CA VAL A 189 17.38 -3.83 -10.09
C VAL A 189 18.31 -4.93 -10.67
N GLN A 190 19.57 -4.99 -10.27
CA GLN A 190 20.45 -6.10 -10.67
C GLN A 190 20.00 -7.43 -10.05
N LEU A 191 19.62 -7.44 -8.78
CA LEU A 191 19.03 -8.61 -8.11
C LEU A 191 17.74 -9.06 -8.79
N LEU A 192 16.88 -8.11 -9.19
CA LEU A 192 15.65 -8.37 -9.92
C LEU A 192 15.84 -8.75 -11.41
N SER A 193 17.04 -8.64 -11.94
CA SER A 193 17.33 -8.99 -13.35
C SER A 193 17.61 -10.48 -13.50
N GLY A 194 16.59 -11.30 -13.22
CA GLY A 194 16.66 -12.76 -13.38
C GLY A 194 16.98 -13.23 -14.81
N ASN A 195 17.26 -14.49 -14.98
CA ASN A 195 17.66 -15.11 -16.26
C ASN A 195 16.48 -15.40 -17.21
N ASP A 196 15.24 -15.22 -16.79
CA ASP A 196 14.04 -15.55 -17.58
C ASP A 196 13.54 -14.34 -18.38
N GLN A 197 13.74 -14.37 -19.70
CA GLN A 197 13.36 -13.26 -20.58
C GLN A 197 11.83 -13.10 -20.77
N GLY A 198 11.03 -14.05 -20.31
CA GLY A 198 9.56 -14.04 -20.51
C GLY A 198 8.77 -13.17 -19.55
N ASN A 199 9.30 -12.92 -18.34
CA ASN A 199 8.58 -12.24 -17.25
C ASN A 199 9.16 -10.87 -16.87
N GLN A 200 9.94 -10.28 -17.75
CA GLN A 200 10.62 -9.01 -17.47
C GLN A 200 9.81 -7.81 -17.93
N ILE A 201 9.51 -6.91 -17.00
CA ILE A 201 8.88 -5.61 -17.28
C ILE A 201 9.94 -4.50 -17.24
N PRO A 202 10.01 -3.61 -18.24
CA PRO A 202 10.85 -2.41 -18.14
C PRO A 202 10.36 -1.52 -16.97
N VAL A 203 11.28 -1.09 -16.11
CA VAL A 203 10.94 -0.29 -14.90
C VAL A 203 10.18 0.98 -15.25
N ASN A 204 10.52 1.65 -16.36
CA ASN A 204 9.79 2.84 -16.83
C ASN A 204 8.34 2.56 -17.24
N ARG A 205 7.95 1.31 -17.44
CA ARG A 205 6.53 0.97 -17.67
C ARG A 205 5.72 1.00 -16.38
N LEU A 206 6.32 0.72 -15.24
CA LEU A 206 5.63 0.77 -13.95
C LEU A 206 5.21 2.21 -13.60
N SER A 207 6.08 3.19 -13.80
CA SER A 207 5.72 4.60 -13.61
C SER A 207 4.66 5.09 -14.60
N THR A 208 4.69 4.59 -15.84
CA THR A 208 3.64 4.90 -16.83
C THR A 208 2.27 4.38 -16.38
N PHE A 209 2.18 3.21 -15.78
CA PHE A 209 0.91 2.70 -15.26
C PHE A 209 0.32 3.57 -14.15
N GLU A 210 1.15 4.11 -13.29
CA GLU A 210 0.71 5.03 -12.23
C GLU A 210 0.18 6.35 -12.81
N GLU A 211 0.89 6.95 -13.78
CA GLU A 211 0.43 8.16 -14.48
C GLU A 211 -0.91 7.93 -15.17
N LEU A 212 -1.07 6.77 -15.85
CA LEU A 212 -2.31 6.39 -16.50
C LEU A 212 -3.48 6.19 -15.54
N ALA A 213 -3.19 5.65 -14.35
CA ALA A 213 -4.21 5.49 -13.32
C ALA A 213 -4.71 6.86 -12.83
N LYS A 214 -3.81 7.83 -12.62
CA LYS A 214 -4.16 9.19 -12.23
C LYS A 214 -5.01 9.88 -13.31
N GLU A 215 -4.63 9.76 -14.57
CA GLU A 215 -5.40 10.32 -15.70
C GLU A 215 -6.78 9.65 -15.83
N GLY A 216 -6.83 8.31 -15.75
CA GLY A 216 -8.09 7.56 -15.81
C GLY A 216 -9.03 7.89 -14.65
N ALA A 217 -8.51 8.01 -13.44
CA ALA A 217 -9.30 8.37 -12.27
C ALA A 217 -9.80 9.83 -12.35
N GLY A 218 -8.98 10.76 -12.86
CA GLY A 218 -9.41 12.13 -13.15
C GLY A 218 -10.57 12.19 -14.15
N ASN A 219 -10.47 11.45 -15.24
CA ASN A 219 -11.56 11.35 -16.24
C ASN A 219 -12.85 10.75 -15.63
N ALA A 220 -12.71 9.74 -14.76
CA ALA A 220 -13.85 9.16 -14.06
C ALA A 220 -14.52 10.16 -13.10
N ALA A 221 -13.74 10.96 -12.36
CA ALA A 221 -14.26 11.99 -11.47
C ALA A 221 -15.00 13.10 -12.25
N ASP A 222 -14.45 13.55 -13.36
CA ASP A 222 -15.11 14.53 -14.22
C ASP A 222 -16.48 14.01 -14.72
N GLN A 223 -16.57 12.74 -15.07
CA GLN A 223 -17.82 12.12 -15.49
C GLN A 223 -18.84 12.01 -14.34
N ILE A 224 -18.39 11.67 -13.12
CA ILE A 224 -19.26 11.72 -11.93
C ILE A 224 -19.83 13.13 -11.76
N GLY A 225 -18.97 14.15 -11.79
CA GLY A 225 -19.37 15.55 -11.65
C GLY A 225 -20.39 15.99 -12.70
N MET A 226 -20.20 15.58 -13.97
CA MET A 226 -21.14 15.88 -15.05
C MET A 226 -22.51 15.23 -14.87
N MET A 227 -22.56 14.00 -14.35
CA MET A 227 -23.81 13.24 -14.20
C MET A 227 -24.57 13.58 -12.94
N THR A 228 -23.87 13.80 -11.84
CA THR A 228 -24.47 13.98 -10.51
C THR A 228 -24.55 15.45 -10.08
N GLY A 229 -23.75 16.32 -10.72
CA GLY A 229 -23.56 17.69 -10.26
C GLY A 229 -22.75 17.82 -8.95
N LEU A 230 -22.12 16.73 -8.49
CA LEU A 230 -21.29 16.72 -7.29
C LEU A 230 -19.85 17.09 -7.63
N ASP A 231 -19.24 17.94 -6.81
CA ASP A 231 -17.80 18.18 -6.90
C ASP A 231 -17.04 16.95 -6.40
N THR A 232 -16.20 16.39 -7.27
CA THR A 232 -15.43 15.16 -6.99
C THR A 232 -13.94 15.48 -6.98
N ASN A 233 -13.25 15.11 -5.91
CA ASN A 233 -11.79 15.10 -5.84
C ASN A 233 -11.28 13.67 -6.02
N VAL A 234 -10.16 13.53 -6.73
CA VAL A 234 -9.49 12.23 -6.92
C VAL A 234 -8.19 12.24 -6.14
N ASP A 235 -8.06 11.25 -5.30
CA ASP A 235 -6.79 10.85 -4.71
C ASP A 235 -6.43 9.47 -5.25
N VAL A 236 -5.29 9.36 -5.94
CA VAL A 236 -4.84 8.10 -6.53
C VAL A 236 -3.68 7.56 -5.73
N SER A 237 -3.89 6.39 -5.13
CA SER A 237 -2.82 5.68 -4.46
C SER A 237 -1.77 5.19 -5.47
N ARG A 238 -0.58 4.92 -4.96
CA ARG A 238 0.54 4.39 -5.74
C ARG A 238 0.25 2.99 -6.30
N LEU A 239 0.87 2.66 -7.42
CA LEU A 239 0.90 1.29 -7.94
C LEU A 239 1.65 0.38 -6.96
N ARG A 240 0.96 -0.62 -6.44
CA ARG A 240 1.50 -1.59 -5.46
C ARG A 240 1.54 -2.98 -6.07
N PHE A 241 2.59 -3.71 -5.78
CA PHE A 241 2.70 -5.13 -6.08
C PHE A 241 2.48 -5.92 -4.79
N VAL A 242 1.43 -6.72 -4.76
CA VAL A 242 0.93 -7.39 -3.55
C VAL A 242 0.66 -8.88 -3.80
N PRO A 243 0.81 -9.73 -2.79
CA PRO A 243 0.29 -11.09 -2.85
C PRO A 243 -1.24 -11.06 -2.96
N LEU A 244 -1.80 -11.94 -3.77
CA LEU A 244 -3.27 -12.00 -3.96
C LEU A 244 -4.03 -12.23 -2.65
N SER A 245 -3.45 -12.97 -1.70
CA SER A 245 -4.02 -13.18 -0.37
C SER A 245 -4.17 -11.88 0.45
N GLY A 246 -3.38 -10.86 0.15
CA GLY A 246 -3.44 -9.55 0.81
C GLY A 246 -4.47 -8.59 0.19
N VAL A 247 -4.96 -8.85 -1.02
CA VAL A 247 -5.88 -7.95 -1.72
C VAL A 247 -7.21 -7.74 -0.98
N PRO A 248 -7.89 -8.76 -0.46
CA PRO A 248 -9.13 -8.57 0.29
C PRO A 248 -8.95 -7.70 1.53
N LYS A 249 -7.87 -7.89 2.27
CA LYS A 249 -7.57 -7.11 3.48
C LYS A 249 -7.43 -5.59 3.20
N GLN A 250 -7.04 -5.20 1.99
CA GLN A 250 -6.88 -3.78 1.63
C GLN A 250 -8.21 -3.05 1.50
N VAL A 251 -9.28 -3.76 1.16
CA VAL A 251 -10.64 -3.20 1.08
C VAL A 251 -11.30 -3.18 2.46
N GLY A 252 -10.91 -4.10 3.34
CA GLY A 252 -11.43 -4.19 4.70
C GLY A 252 -12.80 -4.87 4.80
N ASN A 253 -13.36 -4.83 6.02
CA ASN A 253 -14.59 -5.51 6.39
C ASN A 253 -15.81 -4.59 6.52
N ASP A 254 -15.73 -3.36 6.00
CA ASP A 254 -16.89 -2.49 5.91
C ASP A 254 -17.84 -2.97 4.81
N GLN A 255 -19.10 -2.58 4.91
CA GLN A 255 -20.13 -2.88 3.91
C GLN A 255 -20.06 -1.91 2.76
N PHE A 256 -20.00 -2.46 1.53
CA PHE A 256 -19.90 -1.69 0.30
C PHE A 256 -20.98 -2.06 -0.70
N VAL A 257 -21.33 -1.09 -1.52
CA VAL A 257 -22.15 -1.21 -2.71
C VAL A 257 -21.30 -0.83 -3.90
N GLY A 258 -21.37 -1.61 -4.99
CA GLY A 258 -20.56 -1.25 -6.15
C GLY A 258 -20.72 -2.17 -7.34
N VAL A 259 -19.75 -2.10 -8.21
CA VAL A 259 -19.70 -2.92 -9.42
C VAL A 259 -18.30 -3.47 -9.66
N VAL A 260 -18.24 -4.68 -10.17
CA VAL A 260 -17.03 -5.40 -10.56
C VAL A 260 -17.05 -5.64 -12.06
N PHE A 261 -15.97 -5.30 -12.73
CA PHE A 261 -15.74 -5.55 -14.16
C PHE A 261 -14.53 -6.45 -14.34
N GLU A 262 -14.65 -7.41 -15.24
CA GLU A 262 -13.52 -8.17 -15.74
C GLU A 262 -12.96 -7.46 -16.98
N LEU A 263 -11.66 -7.21 -16.99
CA LEU A 263 -10.95 -6.58 -18.08
C LEU A 263 -10.25 -7.65 -18.93
N THR A 264 -10.41 -7.58 -20.24
CA THR A 264 -9.74 -8.45 -21.20
C THR A 264 -8.93 -7.63 -22.19
N GLY A 265 -7.79 -8.18 -22.62
CA GLY A 265 -6.82 -7.48 -23.46
C GLY A 265 -5.49 -7.30 -22.75
N LEU A 266 -4.85 -6.15 -22.95
CA LEU A 266 -3.58 -5.79 -22.31
C LEU A 266 -3.65 -4.36 -21.77
N PRO A 267 -3.68 -4.17 -20.45
CA PRO A 267 -3.68 -5.19 -19.40
C PRO A 267 -5.02 -5.93 -19.25
N SER A 268 -4.97 -7.11 -18.65
CA SER A 268 -6.14 -7.87 -18.20
C SER A 268 -6.21 -7.88 -16.67
N GLY A 269 -7.41 -8.07 -16.13
CA GLY A 269 -7.61 -8.09 -14.68
C GLY A 269 -9.03 -7.74 -14.28
N TYR A 270 -9.17 -6.99 -13.21
CA TYR A 270 -10.45 -6.53 -12.68
C TYR A 270 -10.40 -5.05 -12.34
N LEU A 271 -11.50 -4.36 -12.59
CA LEU A 271 -11.77 -3.03 -12.09
C LEU A 271 -12.96 -3.11 -11.15
N VAL A 272 -12.79 -2.59 -9.94
CA VAL A 272 -13.80 -2.63 -8.88
C VAL A 272 -14.09 -1.21 -8.44
N VAL A 273 -15.35 -0.80 -8.50
CA VAL A 273 -15.82 0.51 -8.05
C VAL A 273 -16.72 0.27 -6.85
N LEU A 274 -16.33 0.75 -5.69
CA LEU A 274 -17.02 0.55 -4.42
C LEU A 274 -17.38 1.90 -3.78
N PHE A 275 -18.54 1.94 -3.17
CA PHE A 275 -19.05 3.06 -2.38
C PHE A 275 -19.52 2.52 -1.03
N ASP A 276 -19.34 3.25 0.05
CA ASP A 276 -20.12 3.00 1.25
C ASP A 276 -21.62 3.23 0.97
N GLU A 277 -22.51 2.63 1.76
CA GLU A 277 -23.96 2.66 1.50
C GLU A 277 -24.53 4.07 1.45
N ALA A 278 -24.02 5.00 2.30
CA ALA A 278 -24.48 6.38 2.35
C ALA A 278 -24.07 7.14 1.08
N SER A 279 -22.85 6.95 0.62
CA SER A 279 -22.35 7.51 -0.65
C SER A 279 -23.11 6.95 -1.85
N ALA A 280 -23.34 5.63 -1.90
CA ALA A 280 -24.12 4.99 -2.96
C ALA A 280 -25.55 5.55 -3.05
N THR A 281 -26.22 5.73 -1.91
CA THR A 281 -27.55 6.31 -1.84
C THR A 281 -27.53 7.77 -2.30
N THR A 282 -26.57 8.57 -1.86
CA THR A 282 -26.42 9.98 -2.24
C THR A 282 -26.23 10.13 -3.77
N ILE A 283 -25.36 9.31 -4.34
CA ILE A 283 -25.07 9.31 -5.77
C ILE A 283 -26.32 8.87 -6.58
N ALA A 284 -26.97 7.80 -6.16
CA ALA A 284 -28.19 7.31 -6.82
C ALA A 284 -29.31 8.36 -6.81
N ASN A 285 -29.53 9.03 -5.68
CA ASN A 285 -30.50 10.11 -5.56
C ASN A 285 -30.16 11.32 -6.46
N ALA A 286 -28.88 11.64 -6.65
CA ALA A 286 -28.45 12.70 -7.56
C ALA A 286 -28.66 12.34 -9.04
N MET A 287 -28.64 11.05 -9.39
CA MET A 287 -28.84 10.57 -10.75
C MET A 287 -30.33 10.34 -11.12
N LEU A 288 -31.18 10.10 -10.13
CA LEU A 288 -32.58 9.77 -10.36
C LEU A 288 -33.45 11.02 -10.42
N PRO A 289 -34.34 11.16 -11.40
CA PRO A 289 -35.26 12.28 -11.47
C PRO A 289 -36.41 12.11 -10.45
N GLY A 290 -36.45 12.99 -9.46
CA GLY A 290 -37.56 13.08 -8.50
C GLY A 290 -37.15 12.89 -7.04
N ASP A 291 -38.06 13.20 -6.11
CA ASP A 291 -37.87 13.09 -4.67
C ASP A 291 -38.01 11.62 -4.20
N SER A 292 -37.13 10.76 -4.67
CA SER A 292 -37.09 9.36 -4.25
C SER A 292 -36.26 9.23 -2.98
N SER A 293 -36.91 9.50 -1.84
CA SER A 293 -36.35 9.20 -0.52
C SER A 293 -36.47 7.69 -0.21
N GLU A 294 -35.83 6.86 -0.99
CA GLU A 294 -35.61 5.47 -0.57
C GLU A 294 -34.36 5.44 0.30
N ASP A 295 -34.54 5.18 1.58
CA ASP A 295 -33.45 4.99 2.54
C ASP A 295 -32.77 3.62 2.41
N GLU A 296 -33.25 2.79 1.48
CA GLU A 296 -32.73 1.42 1.25
C GLU A 296 -32.20 1.26 -0.19
N ILE A 297 -31.19 0.41 -0.32
CA ILE A 297 -30.58 0.08 -1.61
C ILE A 297 -31.52 -0.85 -2.40
N GLY A 298 -32.39 -0.23 -3.19
CA GLY A 298 -33.33 -0.92 -4.04
C GLY A 298 -32.86 -1.07 -5.50
N SER A 299 -33.75 -1.59 -6.35
CA SER A 299 -33.43 -1.85 -7.77
C SER A 299 -33.10 -0.58 -8.57
N MET A 300 -33.61 0.59 -8.15
CA MET A 300 -33.27 1.87 -8.77
C MET A 300 -31.86 2.32 -8.44
N THR A 301 -31.44 2.18 -7.15
CA THR A 301 -30.05 2.42 -6.70
C THR A 301 -29.10 1.48 -7.44
N GLU A 302 -29.41 0.17 -7.53
CA GLU A 302 -28.63 -0.79 -8.29
C GLU A 302 -28.45 -0.35 -9.76
N GLY A 303 -29.53 0.10 -10.42
CA GLY A 303 -29.49 0.59 -11.79
C GLY A 303 -28.59 1.81 -11.95
N ALA A 304 -28.71 2.79 -11.05
CA ALA A 304 -27.91 4.01 -11.05
C ALA A 304 -26.41 3.71 -10.84
N ILE A 305 -26.08 2.85 -9.88
CA ILE A 305 -24.69 2.44 -9.59
C ILE A 305 -24.09 1.65 -10.75
N LYS A 306 -24.85 0.77 -11.40
CA LYS A 306 -24.39 0.05 -12.61
C LYS A 306 -24.08 0.99 -13.76
N GLU A 307 -24.94 1.97 -14.01
CA GLU A 307 -24.74 2.94 -15.08
C GLU A 307 -23.55 3.84 -14.80
N LEU A 308 -23.45 4.38 -13.58
CA LEU A 308 -22.30 5.19 -13.18
C LEU A 308 -21.00 4.40 -13.28
N GLY A 309 -20.96 3.18 -12.72
CA GLY A 309 -19.79 2.33 -12.78
C GLY A 309 -19.36 2.01 -14.21
N ASN A 310 -20.31 1.77 -15.10
CA ASN A 310 -20.04 1.52 -16.51
C ASN A 310 -19.39 2.74 -17.19
N ILE A 311 -19.89 3.94 -16.92
CA ILE A 311 -19.35 5.19 -17.48
C ILE A 311 -17.96 5.48 -16.93
N MET A 312 -17.78 5.38 -15.61
CA MET A 312 -16.47 5.56 -14.95
C MET A 312 -15.43 4.59 -15.51
N THR A 313 -15.81 3.30 -15.64
CA THR A 313 -14.92 2.25 -16.15
C THR A 313 -14.53 2.51 -17.59
N SER A 314 -15.47 2.92 -18.43
CA SER A 314 -15.19 3.25 -19.83
C SER A 314 -14.21 4.42 -19.94
N GLY A 315 -14.41 5.50 -19.18
CA GLY A 315 -13.51 6.64 -19.17
C GLY A 315 -12.10 6.30 -18.66
N PHE A 316 -12.02 5.45 -17.62
CA PHE A 316 -10.76 4.97 -17.08
C PHE A 316 -9.99 4.11 -18.10
N ILE A 317 -10.67 3.17 -18.75
CA ILE A 317 -10.06 2.24 -19.71
C ILE A 317 -9.64 2.94 -21.00
N ASP A 318 -10.43 3.91 -21.49
CA ASP A 318 -10.12 4.66 -22.70
C ASP A 318 -8.79 5.42 -22.59
N GLY A 319 -8.51 6.00 -21.42
CA GLY A 319 -7.21 6.62 -21.13
C GLY A 319 -6.06 5.61 -21.28
N TRP A 320 -6.20 4.44 -20.70
CA TRP A 320 -5.19 3.38 -20.75
C TRP A 320 -5.00 2.83 -22.17
N ALA A 321 -6.09 2.52 -22.89
CA ALA A 321 -6.06 1.99 -24.23
C ALA A 321 -5.34 2.94 -25.22
N ASN A 322 -5.59 4.24 -25.08
CA ASN A 322 -4.97 5.26 -25.92
C ASN A 322 -3.45 5.35 -25.73
N VAL A 323 -2.97 5.36 -24.49
CA VAL A 323 -1.53 5.48 -24.19
C VAL A 323 -0.79 4.18 -24.49
N LEU A 324 -1.38 3.04 -24.16
CA LEU A 324 -0.77 1.73 -24.39
C LEU A 324 -0.88 1.28 -25.85
N GLN A 325 -1.66 2.00 -26.68
CA GLN A 325 -1.96 1.63 -28.06
C GLN A 325 -2.48 0.18 -28.17
N THR A 326 -3.40 -0.18 -27.29
CA THR A 326 -3.99 -1.50 -27.17
C THR A 326 -5.52 -1.41 -27.13
N SER A 327 -6.19 -2.55 -27.25
CA SER A 327 -7.63 -2.66 -27.02
C SER A 327 -7.85 -3.33 -25.67
N ILE A 328 -8.62 -2.69 -24.80
CA ILE A 328 -9.06 -3.23 -23.52
C ILE A 328 -10.57 -3.27 -23.58
N GLU A 329 -11.14 -4.44 -23.34
CA GLU A 329 -12.58 -4.63 -23.27
C GLU A 329 -12.96 -4.97 -21.83
N HIS A 330 -14.16 -4.60 -21.40
CA HIS A 330 -14.68 -4.94 -20.10
C HIS A 330 -16.00 -5.72 -20.19
N SER A 331 -16.24 -6.55 -19.20
CA SER A 331 -17.52 -7.25 -19.03
C SER A 331 -18.66 -6.27 -18.72
N PRO A 332 -19.92 -6.67 -18.85
CA PRO A 332 -21.03 -5.96 -18.21
C PRO A 332 -20.81 -5.79 -16.71
N PRO A 333 -21.33 -4.70 -16.09
CA PRO A 333 -21.23 -4.44 -14.68
C PRO A 333 -21.86 -5.57 -13.84
N ASN A 334 -21.10 -6.17 -12.96
CA ASN A 334 -21.60 -7.10 -11.97
C ASN A 334 -21.80 -6.35 -10.64
N PHE A 335 -23.07 -6.11 -10.29
CA PHE A 335 -23.43 -5.41 -9.06
C PHE A 335 -23.09 -6.27 -7.83
N VAL A 336 -22.55 -5.61 -6.81
CA VAL A 336 -22.18 -6.23 -5.52
C VAL A 336 -22.68 -5.36 -4.37
N HIS A 337 -23.15 -6.02 -3.32
CA HIS A 337 -23.53 -5.39 -2.07
C HIS A 337 -23.19 -6.37 -0.94
N ASP A 338 -22.01 -6.21 -0.36
CA ASP A 338 -21.48 -7.15 0.65
C ASP A 338 -20.31 -6.49 1.41
N MET A 339 -19.72 -7.22 2.34
CA MET A 339 -18.47 -6.84 3.00
C MET A 339 -17.33 -6.78 1.98
N GLY A 340 -16.42 -5.81 2.14
CA GLY A 340 -15.32 -5.59 1.18
C GLY A 340 -14.49 -6.84 0.90
N GLU A 341 -14.09 -7.58 1.93
CA GLU A 341 -13.36 -8.86 1.75
C GLU A 341 -14.18 -9.91 0.99
N SER A 342 -15.50 -9.99 1.23
CA SER A 342 -16.39 -10.90 0.52
C SER A 342 -16.50 -10.57 -0.97
N ILE A 343 -16.51 -9.27 -1.31
CA ILE A 343 -16.52 -8.79 -2.70
C ILE A 343 -15.22 -9.17 -3.42
N MET A 344 -14.08 -9.02 -2.74
CA MET A 344 -12.77 -9.28 -3.34
C MET A 344 -12.40 -10.76 -3.42
N SER A 345 -12.94 -11.60 -2.56
CA SER A 345 -12.61 -13.04 -2.51
C SER A 345 -12.84 -13.79 -3.83
N PRO A 346 -13.96 -13.60 -4.57
CA PRO A 346 -14.16 -14.21 -5.89
C PRO A 346 -13.17 -13.71 -6.94
N VAL A 347 -12.80 -12.42 -6.90
CA VAL A 347 -11.81 -11.82 -7.81
C VAL A 347 -10.44 -12.47 -7.60
N VAL A 348 -10.00 -12.54 -6.35
CA VAL A 348 -8.76 -13.20 -5.97
C VAL A 348 -8.77 -14.68 -6.31
N GLY A 349 -9.89 -15.38 -6.08
CA GLY A 349 -10.03 -16.80 -6.41
C GLY A 349 -9.89 -17.09 -7.90
N LYS A 350 -10.34 -16.19 -8.78
CA LYS A 350 -10.16 -16.32 -10.23
C LYS A 350 -8.72 -16.01 -10.65
N LEU A 351 -8.13 -14.90 -10.16
CA LEU A 351 -6.75 -14.54 -10.45
C LEU A 351 -5.76 -15.59 -9.93
N GLY A 352 -5.98 -16.15 -8.76
CA GLY A 352 -5.13 -17.16 -8.12
C GLY A 352 -5.03 -18.50 -8.87
N GLN A 353 -5.86 -18.73 -9.90
CA GLN A 353 -5.68 -19.86 -10.81
C GLN A 353 -4.52 -19.68 -11.79
N GLN A 354 -4.02 -18.47 -11.96
CA GLN A 354 -3.04 -18.11 -12.98
C GLN A 354 -1.78 -17.44 -12.40
N GLN A 355 -1.89 -16.80 -11.23
CA GLN A 355 -0.82 -16.00 -10.64
C GLN A 355 -0.96 -15.93 -9.12
N ASP A 356 0.15 -15.66 -8.42
CA ASP A 356 0.20 -15.54 -6.95
C ASP A 356 0.19 -14.07 -6.49
N TYR A 357 0.48 -13.13 -7.39
CA TYR A 357 0.62 -11.70 -7.12
C TYR A 357 -0.19 -10.87 -8.10
N ALA A 358 -0.55 -9.67 -7.69
CA ALA A 358 -1.20 -8.68 -8.55
C ALA A 358 -0.57 -7.29 -8.39
N PHE A 359 -0.67 -6.49 -9.45
CA PHE A 359 -0.53 -5.05 -9.35
C PHE A 359 -1.88 -4.45 -8.96
N VAL A 360 -1.88 -3.60 -7.94
CA VAL A 360 -3.06 -2.90 -7.41
C VAL A 360 -2.78 -1.40 -7.42
N ILE A 361 -3.74 -0.63 -7.88
CA ILE A 361 -3.71 0.83 -7.90
C ILE A 361 -4.81 1.37 -7.02
#